data_d6e4d1035f17b6ee35be5f34df8fdc19
#
_entry.id   d6e4d1035f17b6ee35be5f34df8fdc19
#
_cell.length_a   1.000
_cell.length_b   1.000
_cell.length_c   1.000
_cell.angle_alpha   90.00
_cell.angle_beta   90.00
_cell.angle_gamma   90.00
#
_symmetry.space_group_name_H-M   'P 1'
#
loop_
_entity.id
_entity.type
_entity.pdbx_description
1 polymer ?
#
loop_
_entity_poly.entity_id
_entity_poly.type
_entity_poly.pdbx_seq_one_letter_code
_entity_poly.pdbx_strand_id
1 'polypeptide(L)'
;LGDVYKRQVWDLLKACFPAGTVTGAPKIRAMQLIKNFEKDARGPYAGVYGSIDINGALNTAITIRTMIVQPSNEGEYTVSVQAGAGIVADSSPTSEYQETINKAKGILMALACLDR
;
A
#
# COMPACT_ATOMS: atom_id res chain seq x y z
N LEU A 1 19.85 1.48 22.66
CA LEU A 1 20.26 2.13 21.39
C LEU A 1 21.53 1.52 20.77
N GLY A 2 22.34 0.75 21.53
CA GLY A 2 23.58 0.15 21.03
C GLY A 2 23.43 -0.98 20.03
N ASP A 3 22.27 -1.66 19.99
CA ASP A 3 22.05 -2.79 19.08
C ASP A 3 21.64 -2.40 17.66
N VAL A 4 21.22 -1.17 17.45
CA VAL A 4 20.76 -0.70 16.12
C VAL A 4 21.91 -0.73 15.11
N TYR A 5 23.13 -0.48 15.53
CA TYR A 5 24.30 -0.47 14.65
C TYR A 5 24.78 -1.86 14.18
N LYS A 6 24.31 -2.93 14.80
CA LYS A 6 24.71 -4.31 14.44
C LYS A 6 23.73 -4.99 13.50
N ARG A 7 22.56 -4.40 13.23
CA ARG A 7 21.54 -4.99 12.37
C ARG A 7 21.72 -4.51 10.92
N GLN A 8 21.61 -5.46 10.01
CA GLN A 8 21.67 -5.14 8.60
C GLN A 8 20.36 -4.48 8.15
N VAL A 9 20.42 -3.72 7.06
CA VAL A 9 19.27 -3.03 6.45
C VAL A 9 18.08 -3.96 6.23
N TRP A 10 18.35 -5.19 5.81
CA TRP A 10 17.32 -6.21 5.59
C TRP A 10 16.61 -6.66 6.87
N ASP A 11 17.29 -6.65 8.00
CA ASP A 11 16.67 -6.98 9.29
C ASP A 11 15.71 -5.87 9.74
N LEU A 12 16.05 -4.63 9.46
CA LEU A 12 15.17 -3.49 9.71
C LEU A 12 13.91 -3.57 8.85
N LEU A 13 14.08 -3.86 7.55
CA LEU A 13 12.94 -4.02 6.64
C LEU A 13 12.03 -5.16 7.10
N LYS A 14 12.58 -6.33 7.43
CA LYS A 14 11.81 -7.48 7.94
C LYS A 14 11.06 -7.16 9.23
N ALA A 15 11.64 -6.36 10.12
CA ALA A 15 11.00 -5.99 11.38
C ALA A 15 9.82 -5.01 11.18
N CYS A 16 9.91 -4.14 10.18
CA CYS A 16 8.90 -3.10 9.93
C CYS A 16 7.78 -3.58 8.97
N PHE A 17 8.08 -4.49 8.06
CA PHE A 17 7.15 -4.94 7.03
C PHE A 17 6.36 -6.20 7.47
N PRO A 18 5.06 -6.29 7.09
CA PRO A 18 4.23 -5.27 6.48
C PRO A 18 3.77 -4.21 7.50
N ALA A 19 3.54 -2.99 7.00
CA ALA A 19 3.14 -1.86 7.85
C ALA A 19 1.77 -2.09 8.50
N GLY A 20 1.67 -1.89 9.80
CA GLY A 20 0.43 -2.10 10.57
C GLY A 20 -0.74 -1.25 10.13
N THR A 21 -0.48 -0.04 9.61
CA THR A 21 -1.50 0.89 9.11
C THR A 21 -2.27 0.37 7.90
N VAL A 22 -1.69 -0.57 7.15
CA VAL A 22 -2.33 -1.17 5.96
C VAL A 22 -2.70 -2.64 6.14
N THR A 23 -2.29 -3.24 7.25
CA THR A 23 -2.65 -4.62 7.60
C THR A 23 -3.61 -4.69 8.79
N GLY A 24 -3.52 -3.76 9.73
CA GLY A 24 -4.34 -3.75 10.93
C GLY A 24 -3.64 -4.35 12.16
N ALA A 25 -4.35 -4.31 13.28
CA ALA A 25 -3.90 -4.82 14.57
C ALA A 25 -5.02 -5.66 15.24
N PRO A 26 -4.71 -6.81 15.84
CA PRO A 26 -3.42 -7.52 15.87
C PRO A 26 -3.03 -8.00 14.46
N LYS A 27 -1.77 -7.79 14.07
CA LYS A 27 -1.29 -7.95 12.68
C LYS A 27 -1.64 -9.31 12.05
N ILE A 28 -1.33 -10.40 12.72
CA ILE A 28 -1.55 -11.76 12.17
C ILE A 28 -3.04 -12.00 11.92
N ARG A 29 -3.89 -11.66 12.89
CA ARG A 29 -5.34 -11.85 12.74
C ARG A 29 -5.93 -10.97 11.64
N ALA A 30 -5.50 -9.72 11.56
CA ALA A 30 -5.93 -8.81 10.51
C ALA A 30 -5.54 -9.32 9.12
N MET A 31 -4.31 -9.80 8.93
CA MET A 31 -3.87 -10.39 7.67
C MET A 31 -4.65 -11.65 7.28
N GLN A 32 -5.03 -12.49 8.25
CA GLN A 32 -5.92 -13.64 8.00
C GLN A 32 -7.30 -13.21 7.50
N LEU A 33 -7.88 -12.17 8.11
CA LEU A 33 -9.16 -11.62 7.70
C LEU A 33 -9.08 -10.99 6.29
N ILE A 34 -8.05 -10.22 6.02
CA ILE A 34 -7.79 -9.65 4.70
C ILE A 34 -7.76 -10.75 3.63
N LYS A 35 -6.99 -11.81 3.88
CA LYS A 35 -6.90 -12.95 2.95
C LYS A 35 -8.26 -13.62 2.68
N ASN A 36 -9.15 -13.63 3.67
CA ASN A 36 -10.46 -14.27 3.53
C ASN A 36 -11.50 -13.37 2.83
N PHE A 37 -11.38 -12.05 2.99
CA PHE A 37 -12.38 -11.11 2.49
C PHE A 37 -12.00 -10.44 1.17
N GLU A 38 -10.72 -10.16 0.95
CA GLU A 38 -10.27 -9.61 -0.31
C GLU A 38 -10.18 -10.70 -1.37
N LYS A 39 -10.92 -10.52 -2.46
CA LYS A 39 -10.98 -11.49 -3.57
C LYS A 39 -9.75 -11.38 -4.47
N ASP A 40 -9.26 -10.16 -4.64
CA ASP A 40 -8.16 -9.84 -5.53
C ASP A 40 -6.86 -9.70 -4.74
N ALA A 41 -5.75 -10.09 -5.37
CA ALA A 41 -4.43 -9.87 -4.79
C ALA A 41 -4.11 -8.37 -4.75
N ARG A 42 -3.51 -7.92 -3.65
CA ARG A 42 -3.12 -6.52 -3.50
C ARG A 42 -2.01 -6.07 -4.44
N GLY A 43 -1.23 -7.02 -4.98
CA GLY A 43 -0.08 -6.68 -5.80
C GLY A 43 0.88 -5.75 -5.04
N PRO A 44 1.32 -4.65 -5.65
CA PRO A 44 2.18 -3.66 -4.99
C PRO A 44 1.48 -2.85 -3.89
N TYR A 45 0.15 -2.78 -3.86
CA TYR A 45 -0.61 -2.04 -2.84
C TYR A 45 -0.31 -2.56 -1.43
N ALA A 46 -0.11 -1.65 -0.50
CA ALA A 46 0.29 -1.96 0.89
C ALA A 46 1.68 -2.60 1.03
N GLY A 47 2.42 -2.69 -0.05
CA GLY A 47 3.81 -3.07 -0.06
C GLY A 47 4.73 -1.94 0.41
N VAL A 48 5.99 -2.05 0.11
CA VAL A 48 7.02 -1.05 0.39
C VAL A 48 7.82 -0.79 -0.88
N TYR A 49 8.11 0.47 -1.13
CA TYR A 49 9.06 0.87 -2.16
C TYR A 49 10.09 1.85 -1.60
N GLY A 50 11.23 1.92 -2.24
CA GLY A 50 12.28 2.83 -1.79
C GLY A 50 13.65 2.49 -2.36
N SER A 51 14.67 3.01 -1.70
CA SER A 51 16.07 2.83 -2.09
C SER A 51 16.91 2.35 -0.93
N ILE A 52 17.89 1.55 -1.26
CA ILE A 52 18.99 1.18 -0.36
C ILE A 52 20.26 1.73 -0.98
N ASP A 53 20.92 2.61 -0.25
CA ASP A 53 22.19 3.20 -0.64
C ASP A 53 23.33 2.18 -0.44
N ILE A 54 24.38 2.33 -1.22
CA ILE A 54 25.62 1.55 -1.09
C ILE A 54 26.25 1.69 0.31
N ASN A 55 26.02 2.79 0.99
CA ASN A 55 26.44 3.03 2.37
C ASN A 55 25.51 2.41 3.42
N GLY A 56 24.47 1.68 2.99
CA GLY A 56 23.52 1.02 3.88
C GLY A 56 22.38 1.90 4.38
N ALA A 57 22.22 3.12 3.86
CA ALA A 57 21.06 3.94 4.18
C ALA A 57 19.79 3.36 3.51
N LEU A 58 18.72 3.23 4.28
CA LEU A 58 17.42 2.72 3.84
C LEU A 58 16.40 3.86 3.87
N ASN A 59 15.81 4.15 2.73
CA ASN A 59 14.70 5.09 2.61
C ASN A 59 13.52 4.38 1.93
N THR A 60 12.43 4.17 2.68
CA THR A 60 11.26 3.43 2.19
C THR A 60 9.97 4.12 2.54
N ALA A 61 8.96 3.90 1.70
CA ALA A 61 7.59 4.34 1.92
C ALA A 61 6.61 3.21 1.65
N ILE A 62 5.42 3.30 2.26
CA ILE A 62 4.33 2.36 2.02
C ILE A 62 3.73 2.67 0.63
N THR A 63 3.48 1.63 -0.17
CA THR A 63 2.83 1.76 -1.47
C THR A 63 1.33 2.01 -1.29
N ILE A 64 0.97 3.25 -1.06
CA ILE A 64 -0.40 3.76 -1.02
C ILE A 64 -0.49 5.02 -1.88
N ARG A 65 -1.71 5.42 -2.25
CA ARG A 65 -1.91 6.61 -3.10
C ARG A 65 -1.09 6.53 -4.39
N THR A 66 -0.93 5.31 -4.91
CA THR A 66 -0.09 4.97 -6.05
C THR A 66 -0.97 4.42 -7.16
N MET A 67 -0.67 4.84 -8.37
CA MET A 67 -1.23 4.33 -9.62
C MET A 67 -0.20 3.38 -10.23
N ILE A 68 -0.67 2.25 -10.74
CA ILE A 68 0.15 1.29 -11.48
C ILE A 68 -0.27 1.37 -12.94
N VAL A 69 0.69 1.62 -13.80
CA VAL A 69 0.50 1.69 -15.24
C VAL A 69 1.25 0.54 -15.89
N GLN A 70 0.55 -0.30 -16.61
CA GLN A 70 1.12 -1.45 -17.29
C GLN A 70 0.78 -1.40 -18.77
N PRO A 71 1.73 -1.70 -19.67
CA PRO A 71 1.41 -1.84 -21.08
C PRO A 71 0.40 -2.98 -21.27
N SER A 72 -0.61 -2.72 -22.07
CA SER A 72 -1.58 -3.68 -22.57
C SER A 72 -1.24 -4.04 -24.02
N ASN A 73 -2.03 -4.88 -24.64
CA ASN A 73 -1.87 -5.18 -26.07
C ASN A 73 -2.21 -3.95 -26.92
N GLU A 74 -1.55 -3.82 -28.10
CA GLU A 74 -1.86 -2.79 -29.11
C GLU A 74 -1.54 -1.34 -28.77
N GLY A 75 -0.57 -1.11 -27.87
CA GLY A 75 -0.11 0.26 -27.54
C GLY A 75 -0.98 0.99 -26.52
N GLU A 76 -1.92 0.29 -25.93
CA GLU A 76 -2.72 0.81 -24.81
C GLU A 76 -2.04 0.56 -23.47
N TYR A 77 -2.52 1.24 -22.43
CA TYR A 77 -2.07 1.06 -21.06
C TYR A 77 -3.25 0.72 -20.14
N THR A 78 -3.05 -0.28 -19.32
CA THR A 78 -3.97 -0.56 -18.20
C THR A 78 -3.52 0.21 -16.99
N VAL A 79 -4.41 0.98 -16.42
CA VAL A 79 -4.17 1.73 -15.20
C VAL A 79 -4.97 1.14 -14.05
N SER A 80 -4.29 0.80 -12.98
CA SER A 80 -4.94 0.29 -11.77
C SER A 80 -4.62 1.17 -10.56
N VAL A 81 -5.66 1.39 -9.75
CA VAL A 81 -5.59 2.14 -8.49
C VAL A 81 -6.26 1.30 -7.41
N GLN A 82 -5.60 1.15 -6.28
CA GLN A 82 -6.16 0.47 -5.12
C GLN A 82 -6.17 1.40 -3.91
N ALA A 83 -7.27 1.40 -3.17
CA ALA A 83 -7.43 2.16 -1.94
C ALA A 83 -8.14 1.30 -0.89
N GLY A 84 -7.90 1.61 0.38
CA GLY A 84 -8.52 0.94 1.50
C GLY A 84 -8.73 1.91 2.67
N ALA A 85 -9.61 1.51 3.59
CA ALA A 85 -9.85 2.22 4.85
C ALA A 85 -9.53 1.33 6.04
N GLY A 86 -9.16 1.93 7.16
CA GLY A 86 -8.96 1.22 8.42
C GLY A 86 -10.30 0.96 9.09
N ILE A 87 -10.55 -0.29 9.46
CA ILE A 87 -11.79 -0.70 10.13
C ILE A 87 -11.57 -0.82 11.62
N VAL A 88 -12.38 -0.15 12.41
CA VAL A 88 -12.42 -0.20 13.86
C VAL A 88 -13.84 -0.50 14.36
N ALA A 89 -14.00 -0.73 15.66
CA ALA A 89 -15.30 -1.12 16.24
C ALA A 89 -16.44 -0.12 15.93
N ASP A 90 -16.12 1.15 15.90
CA ASP A 90 -17.10 2.23 15.65
C ASP A 90 -17.22 2.61 14.17
N SER A 91 -16.55 1.90 13.27
CA SER A 91 -16.61 2.17 11.83
C SER A 91 -18.01 1.94 11.27
N SER A 92 -18.49 2.89 10.48
CA SER A 92 -19.70 2.74 9.67
C SER A 92 -19.34 2.24 8.27
N PRO A 93 -19.90 1.13 7.78
CA PRO A 93 -19.57 0.56 6.47
C PRO A 93 -19.69 1.58 5.33
N THR A 94 -20.74 2.41 5.35
CA THR A 94 -20.96 3.43 4.33
C THR A 94 -19.87 4.51 4.36
N SER A 95 -19.50 4.96 5.55
CA SER A 95 -18.46 5.99 5.71
C SER A 95 -17.10 5.47 5.27
N GLU A 96 -16.74 4.25 5.66
CA GLU A 96 -15.47 3.63 5.25
C GLU A 96 -15.41 3.40 3.74
N TYR A 97 -16.51 2.96 3.14
CA TYR A 97 -16.58 2.83 1.68
C TYR A 97 -16.39 4.19 0.99
N GLN A 98 -17.08 5.23 1.47
CA GLN A 98 -16.93 6.57 0.91
C GLN A 98 -15.48 7.09 1.07
N GLU A 99 -14.82 6.76 2.17
CA GLU A 99 -13.41 7.08 2.37
C GLU A 99 -12.51 6.42 1.32
N THR A 100 -12.74 5.15 0.99
CA THR A 100 -11.96 4.47 -0.06
C THR A 100 -12.13 5.15 -1.42
N ILE A 101 -13.35 5.52 -1.78
CA ILE A 101 -13.64 6.28 -3.01
C ILE A 101 -12.91 7.63 -3.01
N ASN A 102 -12.97 8.37 -1.91
CA ASN A 102 -12.31 9.66 -1.80
C ASN A 102 -10.79 9.55 -1.90
N LYS A 103 -10.19 8.50 -1.34
CA LYS A 103 -8.75 8.22 -1.45
C LYS A 103 -8.32 7.92 -2.90
N ALA A 104 -9.15 7.24 -3.67
CA ALA A 104 -8.87 6.95 -5.08
C ALA A 104 -9.12 8.16 -6.01
N LYS A 105 -10.07 9.00 -5.65
CA LYS A 105 -10.57 10.10 -6.51
C LYS A 105 -9.47 11.04 -6.98
N GLY A 106 -8.52 11.42 -6.13
CA GLY A 106 -7.43 12.32 -6.50
C GLY A 106 -6.56 11.77 -7.63
N ILE A 107 -6.29 10.47 -7.61
CA ILE A 107 -5.49 9.78 -8.64
C ILE A 107 -6.30 9.68 -9.94
N LEU A 108 -7.58 9.30 -9.84
CA LEU A 108 -8.48 9.20 -11.00
C LEU A 108 -8.71 10.56 -11.68
N MET A 109 -8.78 11.65 -10.90
CA MET A 109 -8.85 13.00 -11.45
C MET A 109 -7.58 13.39 -12.22
N ALA A 110 -6.41 12.97 -11.76
CA ALA A 110 -5.16 13.22 -12.49
C ALA A 110 -5.17 12.51 -13.86
N LEU A 111 -5.69 11.28 -13.94
CA LEU A 111 -5.87 10.58 -15.22
C LEU A 111 -6.83 11.33 -16.16
N ALA A 112 -7.96 11.78 -15.66
CA ALA A 112 -8.94 12.52 -16.46
C ALA A 112 -8.41 13.84 -17.03
N CYS A 113 -7.31 14.36 -16.51
CA CYS A 113 -6.63 15.55 -17.07
C CYS A 113 -5.74 15.22 -18.27
N LEU A 114 -5.42 13.95 -18.51
CA LEU A 114 -4.59 13.52 -19.65
C LEU A 114 -5.40 13.38 -20.94
N ASP A 115 -6.70 13.27 -20.84
CA ASP A 115 -7.62 13.17 -21.99
C ASP A 115 -8.00 14.53 -22.59
N ARG A 116 -7.29 15.60 -22.21
CA ARG A 116 -7.44 16.96 -22.73
C ARG A 116 -6.20 17.37 -23.53
#